data_6e3543bbb9e1e4de8aa20027c726d02f
#
_entry.id   6e3543bbb9e1e4de8aa20027c726d02f
#
_cell.length_a   1.000
_cell.length_b   1.000
_cell.length_c   1.000
_cell.angle_alpha   90.00
_cell.angle_beta   90.00
_cell.angle_gamma   90.00
#
_symmetry.space_group_name_H-M   'P 1'
#
loop_
_entity.id
_entity.type
_entity.pdbx_description
1 polymer ?
#
loop_
_entity_poly.entity_id
_entity_poly.type
_entity_poly.pdbx_seq_one_letter_code
_entity_poly.pdbx_strand_id
1 'polypeptide(L)'
;QLVEQPDRETSFYSMKTGSLDYLFVDGDETIAETGGSIHYVSMPNLIYIGINDSRTLLSDVRFRQMLAASTDRVGLLETAYYDRAQETAVPFPASWEQLAPLTVESDQDFEQVQSLLAQLGLDNRDDEGYIIMGTRRVSVDILVNNENEAKMQIAETLREMLRSVGLDVTVTGVPFAEYQTRVTERQY
;
A
#
# COMPACT_ATOMS: atom_id res chain seq x y z
N GLN A 1 27.34 -20.00 -13.61
CA GLN A 1 28.13 -19.27 -12.60
C GLN A 1 27.25 -18.22 -11.94
N LEU A 2 27.29 -18.10 -10.62
CA LEU A 2 26.64 -17.01 -9.89
C LEU A 2 27.63 -15.84 -9.83
N VAL A 3 27.16 -14.65 -10.18
CA VAL A 3 27.94 -13.42 -10.19
C VAL A 3 27.21 -12.40 -9.32
N GLU A 4 27.90 -11.87 -8.33
CA GLU A 4 27.40 -10.76 -7.53
C GLU A 4 27.53 -9.45 -8.33
N GLN A 5 26.48 -8.67 -8.35
CA GLN A 5 26.44 -7.35 -8.97
C GLN A 5 26.36 -6.28 -7.88
N PRO A 6 27.07 -5.17 -8.00
CA PRO A 6 27.14 -4.14 -6.94
C PRO A 6 25.81 -3.39 -6.77
N ASP A 7 25.04 -3.26 -7.84
CA ASP A 7 23.79 -2.52 -7.87
C ASP A 7 22.88 -2.95 -9.02
N ARG A 8 21.69 -2.41 -9.05
CA ARG A 8 20.66 -2.71 -10.05
C ARG A 8 21.00 -2.21 -11.45
N GLU A 9 21.56 -1.00 -11.56
CA GLU A 9 21.92 -0.39 -12.84
C GLU A 9 23.01 -1.22 -13.54
N THR A 10 24.02 -1.64 -12.80
CA THR A 10 25.09 -2.54 -13.28
C THR A 10 24.51 -3.89 -13.71
N SER A 11 23.54 -4.42 -12.97
CA SER A 11 22.85 -5.68 -13.31
C SER A 11 22.11 -5.58 -14.64
N PHE A 12 21.36 -4.51 -14.86
CA PHE A 12 20.65 -4.27 -16.11
C PHE A 12 21.58 -4.02 -17.29
N TYR A 13 22.66 -3.26 -17.09
CA TYR A 13 23.68 -3.06 -18.10
C TYR A 13 24.35 -4.39 -18.51
N SER A 14 24.69 -5.23 -17.53
CA SER A 14 25.29 -6.54 -17.76
C SER A 14 24.35 -7.48 -18.53
N MET A 15 23.06 -7.45 -18.23
CA MET A 15 22.03 -8.20 -18.97
C MET A 15 21.93 -7.69 -20.42
N LYS A 16 21.84 -6.37 -20.63
CA LYS A 16 21.74 -5.73 -21.94
C LYS A 16 22.97 -5.97 -22.82
N THR A 17 24.15 -6.08 -22.26
CA THR A 17 25.40 -6.34 -22.99
C THR A 17 25.70 -7.83 -23.18
N GLY A 18 24.85 -8.72 -22.68
CA GLY A 18 25.06 -10.18 -22.76
C GLY A 18 26.18 -10.70 -21.84
N SER A 19 26.60 -9.90 -20.86
CA SER A 19 27.56 -10.34 -19.83
C SER A 19 26.88 -11.14 -18.73
N LEU A 20 25.54 -11.10 -18.68
CA LEU A 20 24.69 -11.83 -17.76
C LEU A 20 23.59 -12.54 -18.57
N ASP A 21 23.41 -13.85 -18.33
CA ASP A 21 22.42 -14.67 -19.03
C ASP A 21 21.06 -14.72 -18.33
N TYR A 22 21.05 -14.48 -17.04
CA TYR A 22 19.86 -14.55 -16.19
C TYR A 22 19.94 -13.53 -15.05
N LEU A 23 18.86 -12.82 -14.83
CA LEU A 23 18.70 -11.86 -13.76
C LEU A 23 17.36 -12.05 -13.08
N PHE A 24 17.36 -12.19 -11.74
CA PHE A 24 16.14 -12.16 -10.93
C PHE A 24 16.05 -10.82 -10.21
N VAL A 25 14.97 -10.10 -10.44
CA VAL A 25 14.71 -8.79 -9.82
C VAL A 25 13.23 -8.62 -9.52
N ASP A 26 12.91 -7.75 -8.59
CA ASP A 26 11.55 -7.26 -8.42
C ASP A 26 11.15 -6.46 -9.67
N GLY A 27 9.91 -6.69 -10.14
CA GLY A 27 9.42 -6.08 -11.36
C GLY A 27 9.23 -4.57 -11.24
N ASP A 28 9.79 -3.82 -12.21
CA ASP A 28 9.50 -2.41 -12.44
C ASP A 28 9.41 -2.10 -13.94
N GLU A 29 9.22 -0.83 -14.30
CA GLU A 29 9.10 -0.38 -15.69
C GLU A 29 10.35 -0.66 -16.52
N THR A 30 11.54 -0.61 -15.92
CA THR A 30 12.83 -0.63 -16.65
C THR A 30 13.23 -2.03 -17.12
N ILE A 31 12.58 -3.09 -16.63
CA ILE A 31 12.88 -4.47 -17.04
C ILE A 31 12.73 -4.67 -18.55
N ALA A 32 11.75 -4.05 -19.17
CA ALA A 32 11.50 -4.16 -20.62
C ALA A 32 12.70 -3.67 -21.47
N GLU A 33 13.54 -2.81 -20.91
CA GLU A 33 14.69 -2.23 -21.61
C GLU A 33 15.90 -3.16 -21.70
N THR A 34 15.89 -4.29 -20.99
CA THR A 34 17.03 -5.23 -20.94
C THR A 34 17.20 -6.04 -22.22
N GLY A 35 16.15 -6.11 -23.08
CA GLY A 35 16.18 -6.84 -24.36
C GLY A 35 16.12 -8.36 -24.24
N GLY A 36 15.94 -8.89 -23.03
CA GLY A 36 15.79 -10.33 -22.76
C GLY A 36 14.34 -10.82 -22.81
N SER A 37 14.15 -12.13 -22.66
CA SER A 37 12.82 -12.71 -22.41
C SER A 37 12.45 -12.53 -20.95
N ILE A 38 11.28 -11.95 -20.69
CA ILE A 38 10.80 -11.71 -19.34
C ILE A 38 9.84 -12.82 -18.93
N HIS A 39 10.10 -13.44 -17.78
CA HIS A 39 9.23 -14.44 -17.16
C HIS A 39 8.84 -13.98 -15.77
N TYR A 40 7.54 -13.83 -15.51
CA TYR A 40 7.02 -13.46 -14.20
C TYR A 40 6.80 -14.70 -13.34
N VAL A 41 7.24 -14.63 -12.11
CA VAL A 41 7.04 -15.67 -11.09
C VAL A 41 6.25 -15.07 -9.95
N SER A 42 5.15 -15.72 -9.59
CA SER A 42 4.34 -15.29 -8.43
C SER A 42 5.13 -15.50 -7.14
N MET A 43 5.30 -14.45 -6.37
CA MET A 43 5.92 -14.48 -5.04
C MET A 43 4.84 -14.62 -3.97
N PRO A 44 5.02 -15.47 -2.95
CA PRO A 44 4.04 -15.63 -1.86
C PRO A 44 4.15 -14.50 -0.83
N ASN A 45 4.27 -13.25 -1.30
CA ASN A 45 4.35 -12.07 -0.47
C ASN A 45 2.97 -11.42 -0.33
N LEU A 46 2.58 -11.09 0.88
CA LEU A 46 1.37 -10.34 1.18
C LEU A 46 1.75 -8.90 1.56
N ILE A 47 1.19 -7.94 0.86
CA ILE A 47 1.25 -6.52 1.24
C ILE A 47 -0.08 -6.17 1.89
N TYR A 48 -0.03 -5.58 3.07
CA TYR A 48 -1.21 -5.20 3.82
C TYR A 48 -0.99 -3.91 4.62
N ILE A 49 -2.06 -3.25 4.97
CA ILE A 49 -2.07 -2.09 5.86
C ILE A 49 -2.52 -2.58 7.24
N GLY A 50 -1.59 -2.57 8.20
CA GLY A 50 -1.89 -2.87 9.59
C GLY A 50 -2.49 -1.66 10.29
N ILE A 51 -3.61 -1.83 11.00
CA ILE A 51 -4.27 -0.76 11.75
C ILE A 51 -4.03 -0.95 13.24
N ASN A 52 -3.52 0.10 13.90
CA ASN A 52 -3.37 0.11 15.35
C ASN A 52 -4.71 0.43 16.03
N ASP A 53 -5.44 -0.60 16.40
CA ASP A 53 -6.77 -0.52 17.02
C ASP A 53 -6.76 -0.02 18.47
N SER A 54 -5.60 0.23 19.06
CA SER A 54 -5.48 0.88 20.37
C SER A 54 -5.76 2.39 20.34
N ARG A 55 -5.79 3.01 19.16
CA ARG A 55 -6.11 4.43 18.96
C ARG A 55 -7.64 4.62 18.94
N THR A 56 -8.12 5.69 19.57
CA THR A 56 -9.56 5.89 19.82
C THR A 56 -10.46 5.76 18.60
N LEU A 57 -10.14 6.42 17.48
CA LEU A 57 -10.94 6.31 16.27
C LEU A 57 -10.69 4.98 15.53
N LEU A 58 -9.45 4.51 15.50
CA LEU A 58 -9.08 3.25 14.83
C LEU A 58 -9.63 2.02 15.56
N SER A 59 -10.06 2.14 16.84
CA SER A 59 -10.75 1.07 17.56
C SER A 59 -12.20 0.86 17.09
N ASP A 60 -12.84 1.88 16.50
CA ASP A 60 -14.20 1.75 15.97
C ASP A 60 -14.18 1.01 14.62
N VAL A 61 -14.92 -0.08 14.54
CA VAL A 61 -15.00 -0.90 13.32
C VAL A 61 -15.53 -0.11 12.12
N ARG A 62 -16.44 0.84 12.34
CA ARG A 62 -17.03 1.68 11.28
C ARG A 62 -15.97 2.61 10.68
N PHE A 63 -15.05 3.13 11.51
CA PHE A 63 -13.95 3.95 11.02
C PHE A 63 -12.98 3.13 10.17
N ARG A 64 -12.66 1.89 10.58
CA ARG A 64 -11.83 0.98 9.76
C ARG A 64 -12.52 0.57 8.45
N GLN A 65 -13.85 0.35 8.48
CA GLN A 65 -14.63 0.10 7.27
C GLN A 65 -14.65 1.30 6.33
N MET A 66 -14.74 2.52 6.88
CA MET A 66 -14.65 3.76 6.11
C MET A 66 -13.27 3.88 5.43
N LEU A 67 -12.17 3.61 6.14
CA LEU A 67 -10.82 3.58 5.56
C LEU A 67 -10.73 2.55 4.41
N ALA A 68 -11.29 1.35 4.60
CA ALA A 68 -11.31 0.32 3.57
C ALA A 68 -12.11 0.76 2.33
N ALA A 69 -13.31 1.33 2.52
CA ALA A 69 -14.16 1.83 1.43
C ALA A 69 -13.57 3.07 0.73
N SER A 70 -12.68 3.81 1.39
CA SER A 70 -11.95 4.94 0.81
C SER A 70 -10.76 4.53 -0.05
N THR A 71 -10.35 3.25 0.01
CA THR A 71 -9.12 2.77 -0.61
C THR A 71 -9.41 2.10 -1.94
N ASP A 72 -8.93 2.69 -3.03
CA ASP A 72 -8.89 2.09 -4.36
C ASP A 72 -7.69 1.13 -4.44
N ARG A 73 -7.96 -0.16 -4.23
CA ARG A 73 -6.90 -1.18 -4.26
C ARG A 73 -6.39 -1.44 -5.66
N VAL A 74 -7.23 -1.34 -6.68
CA VAL A 74 -6.83 -1.50 -8.08
C VAL A 74 -5.87 -0.40 -8.47
N GLY A 75 -6.20 0.87 -8.18
CA GLY A 75 -5.30 1.99 -8.43
C GLY A 75 -3.97 1.89 -7.66
N LEU A 76 -3.95 1.30 -6.45
CA LEU A 76 -2.71 1.02 -5.72
C LEU A 76 -1.85 -0.04 -6.43
N LEU A 77 -2.46 -1.09 -6.98
CA LEU A 77 -1.75 -2.13 -7.73
C LEU A 77 -1.15 -1.58 -9.03
N GLU A 78 -1.93 -0.81 -9.78
CA GLU A 78 -1.47 -0.17 -11.01
C GLU A 78 -0.26 0.75 -10.74
N THR A 79 -0.38 1.60 -9.73
CA THR A 79 0.60 2.64 -9.42
C THR A 79 1.91 2.07 -8.85
N ALA A 80 1.85 1.11 -7.92
CA ALA A 80 3.03 0.64 -7.20
C ALA A 80 3.60 -0.68 -7.74
N TYR A 81 2.80 -1.46 -8.46
CA TYR A 81 3.18 -2.79 -8.95
C TYR A 81 2.95 -3.00 -10.45
N TYR A 82 2.54 -1.95 -11.20
CA TYR A 82 2.37 -2.04 -12.67
C TYR A 82 1.53 -3.24 -13.10
N ASP A 83 0.40 -3.49 -12.41
CA ASP A 83 -0.49 -4.66 -12.61
C ASP A 83 0.17 -6.03 -12.40
N ARG A 84 1.30 -6.09 -11.69
CA ARG A 84 2.03 -7.35 -11.42
C ARG A 84 1.75 -7.96 -10.05
N ALA A 85 0.78 -7.43 -9.35
CA ALA A 85 0.28 -7.97 -8.09
C ALA A 85 -1.20 -8.30 -8.24
N GLN A 86 -1.71 -9.13 -7.35
CA GLN A 86 -3.13 -9.50 -7.32
C GLN A 86 -3.75 -9.05 -6.00
N GLU A 87 -4.93 -8.51 -6.10
CA GLU A 87 -5.74 -8.23 -4.94
C GLU A 87 -6.13 -9.53 -4.22
N THR A 88 -6.17 -9.48 -2.90
CA THR A 88 -6.65 -10.58 -2.08
C THR A 88 -7.58 -10.08 -0.96
N ALA A 89 -8.65 -10.81 -0.75
CA ALA A 89 -9.61 -10.57 0.33
C ALA A 89 -9.17 -11.13 1.68
N VAL A 90 -8.21 -12.05 1.67
CA VAL A 90 -7.77 -12.81 2.84
C VAL A 90 -6.23 -12.85 2.88
N PRO A 91 -5.61 -13.02 4.06
CA PRO A 91 -4.16 -13.00 4.21
C PRO A 91 -3.52 -14.34 3.76
N PHE A 92 -3.92 -14.82 2.58
CA PHE A 92 -3.43 -16.06 1.97
C PHE A 92 -3.23 -15.86 0.47
N PRO A 93 -2.38 -16.68 -0.17
CA PRO A 93 -2.15 -16.59 -1.61
C PRO A 93 -3.44 -16.71 -2.42
N ALA A 94 -3.67 -15.78 -3.34
CA ALA A 94 -4.85 -15.79 -4.22
C ALA A 94 -4.94 -17.05 -5.10
N SER A 95 -3.82 -17.77 -5.28
CA SER A 95 -3.74 -19.03 -6.03
C SER A 95 -4.38 -20.23 -5.32
N TRP A 96 -4.82 -20.09 -4.07
CA TRP A 96 -5.50 -21.16 -3.37
C TRP A 96 -6.98 -21.23 -3.79
N GLU A 97 -7.32 -22.21 -4.60
CA GLU A 97 -8.67 -22.41 -5.14
C GLU A 97 -9.78 -22.44 -4.07
N GLN A 98 -9.46 -22.94 -2.87
CA GLN A 98 -10.37 -23.03 -1.73
C GLN A 98 -10.82 -21.63 -1.24
N LEU A 99 -10.05 -20.60 -1.54
CA LEU A 99 -10.31 -19.22 -1.12
C LEU A 99 -10.94 -18.37 -2.23
N ALA A 100 -11.05 -18.91 -3.44
CA ALA A 100 -11.67 -18.21 -4.58
C ALA A 100 -13.11 -17.69 -4.30
N PRO A 101 -13.95 -18.36 -3.46
CA PRO A 101 -15.26 -17.82 -3.10
C PRO A 101 -15.21 -16.62 -2.16
N LEU A 102 -14.05 -16.33 -1.54
CA LEU A 102 -13.86 -15.20 -0.63
C LEU A 102 -13.35 -13.97 -1.39
N THR A 103 -13.89 -13.70 -2.57
CA THR A 103 -13.62 -12.46 -3.28
C THR A 103 -14.28 -11.31 -2.56
N VAL A 104 -13.55 -10.24 -2.33
CA VAL A 104 -14.11 -8.96 -1.88
C VAL A 104 -14.21 -8.08 -3.12
N GLU A 105 -15.38 -7.53 -3.37
CA GLU A 105 -15.50 -6.38 -4.25
C GLU A 105 -14.76 -5.23 -3.55
N SER A 106 -13.73 -4.73 -4.17
CA SER A 106 -12.79 -3.80 -3.54
C SER A 106 -12.89 -2.40 -4.12
N ASP A 107 -13.91 -2.13 -4.88
CA ASP A 107 -14.13 -0.83 -5.45
C ASP A 107 -14.30 0.22 -4.36
N GLN A 108 -13.67 1.36 -4.56
CA GLN A 108 -13.87 2.52 -3.73
C GLN A 108 -15.36 2.88 -3.72
N ASP A 109 -15.96 2.95 -2.53
CA ASP A 109 -17.39 3.23 -2.35
C ASP A 109 -17.60 4.53 -1.57
N PHE A 110 -17.72 5.62 -2.30
CA PHE A 110 -17.93 6.95 -1.70
C PHE A 110 -19.29 7.09 -0.99
N GLU A 111 -20.33 6.36 -1.39
CA GLU A 111 -21.63 6.40 -0.71
C GLU A 111 -21.51 5.74 0.65
N GLN A 112 -20.82 4.59 0.71
CA GLN A 112 -20.52 3.92 1.97
C GLN A 112 -19.65 4.79 2.88
N VAL A 113 -18.61 5.44 2.34
CA VAL A 113 -17.76 6.37 3.09
C VAL A 113 -18.60 7.47 3.74
N GLN A 114 -19.46 8.15 2.99
CA GLN A 114 -20.30 9.23 3.53
C GLN A 114 -21.27 8.71 4.59
N SER A 115 -21.90 7.55 4.36
CA SER A 115 -22.77 6.92 5.33
C SER A 115 -22.07 6.60 6.64
N LEU A 116 -20.85 6.03 6.58
CA LEU A 116 -20.07 5.68 7.77
C LEU A 116 -19.57 6.92 8.51
N LEU A 117 -19.15 7.97 7.80
CA LEU A 117 -18.78 9.25 8.42
C LEU A 117 -19.95 9.88 9.18
N ALA A 118 -21.15 9.87 8.60
CA ALA A 118 -22.34 10.36 9.28
C ALA A 118 -22.69 9.55 10.54
N GLN A 119 -22.58 8.21 10.47
CA GLN A 119 -22.81 7.32 11.63
C GLN A 119 -21.77 7.53 12.75
N LEU A 120 -20.58 8.01 12.41
CA LEU A 120 -19.51 8.36 13.37
C LEU A 120 -19.64 9.78 13.90
N GLY A 121 -20.55 10.61 13.34
CA GLY A 121 -20.65 12.02 13.64
C GLY A 121 -19.45 12.85 13.13
N LEU A 122 -18.85 12.40 12.04
CA LEU A 122 -17.67 12.98 11.38
C LEU A 122 -18.02 13.68 10.06
N ASP A 123 -19.13 14.37 10.02
CA ASP A 123 -19.67 15.09 8.88
C ASP A 123 -19.29 16.59 8.85
N ASN A 124 -18.77 17.12 9.96
CA ASN A 124 -18.30 18.50 10.03
C ASN A 124 -16.91 18.65 9.40
N ARG A 125 -16.73 19.76 8.66
CA ARG A 125 -15.47 20.07 7.97
C ARG A 125 -15.03 21.50 8.29
N ASP A 126 -13.69 21.72 8.22
CA ASP A 126 -13.13 23.06 8.26
C ASP A 126 -13.17 23.73 6.87
N ASP A 127 -12.70 24.99 6.80
CA ASP A 127 -12.68 25.77 5.56
C ASP A 127 -11.79 25.18 4.47
N GLU A 128 -10.88 24.29 4.80
CA GLU A 128 -9.99 23.55 3.88
C GLU A 128 -10.57 22.19 3.46
N GLY A 129 -11.74 21.81 4.00
CA GLY A 129 -12.44 20.56 3.68
C GLY A 129 -12.03 19.36 4.55
N TYR A 130 -11.19 19.53 5.56
CA TYR A 130 -10.83 18.46 6.47
C TYR A 130 -11.92 18.19 7.50
N ILE A 131 -12.16 16.91 7.78
CA ILE A 131 -13.07 16.47 8.83
C ILE A 131 -12.56 16.96 10.19
N ILE A 132 -13.45 17.56 10.97
CA ILE A 132 -13.15 18.03 12.33
C ILE A 132 -14.01 17.33 13.37
N MET A 133 -13.38 17.02 14.50
CA MET A 133 -14.05 16.59 15.73
C MET A 133 -13.82 17.65 16.81
N GLY A 134 -14.89 18.42 17.08
CA GLY A 134 -14.78 19.65 17.86
C GLY A 134 -13.99 20.72 17.09
N THR A 135 -12.80 21.07 17.57
CA THR A 135 -11.91 22.07 16.94
C THR A 135 -10.67 21.45 16.30
N ARG A 136 -10.55 20.12 16.28
CA ARG A 136 -9.37 19.42 15.80
C ARG A 136 -9.68 18.62 14.54
N ARG A 137 -8.77 18.65 13.59
CA ARG A 137 -8.82 17.78 12.42
C ARG A 137 -8.72 16.31 12.84
N VAL A 138 -9.45 15.46 12.14
CA VAL A 138 -9.30 14.01 12.25
C VAL A 138 -8.07 13.60 11.47
N SER A 139 -7.01 13.21 12.19
CA SER A 139 -5.72 12.86 11.61
C SER A 139 -5.44 11.36 11.65
N VAL A 140 -4.73 10.88 10.64
CA VAL A 140 -4.22 9.52 10.52
C VAL A 140 -2.75 9.57 10.13
N ASP A 141 -1.92 8.81 10.86
CA ASP A 141 -0.49 8.67 10.55
C ASP A 141 -0.24 7.33 9.88
N ILE A 142 0.48 7.34 8.76
CA ILE A 142 0.92 6.15 8.03
C ILE A 142 2.41 5.98 8.25
N LEU A 143 2.80 4.91 8.97
CA LEU A 143 4.19 4.53 9.14
C LEU A 143 4.62 3.59 8.01
N VAL A 144 5.72 3.88 7.35
CA VAL A 144 6.22 3.09 6.22
C VAL A 144 7.74 2.95 6.25
N ASN A 145 8.26 1.80 5.76
CA ASN A 145 9.68 1.64 5.50
C ASN A 145 10.09 2.40 4.24
N ASN A 146 10.94 3.43 4.38
CA ASN A 146 11.39 4.29 3.28
C ASN A 146 12.50 3.69 2.40
N GLU A 147 13.03 2.52 2.76
CA GLU A 147 13.99 1.77 1.93
C GLU A 147 13.29 0.94 0.84
N ASN A 148 11.96 0.90 0.84
CA ASN A 148 11.17 0.22 -0.17
C ASN A 148 10.31 1.23 -0.94
N GLU A 149 10.70 1.50 -2.17
CA GLU A 149 10.09 2.52 -3.03
C GLU A 149 8.60 2.23 -3.31
N ALA A 150 8.25 0.98 -3.64
CA ALA A 150 6.87 0.60 -3.89
C ALA A 150 5.97 0.83 -2.66
N LYS A 151 6.46 0.53 -1.45
CA LYS A 151 5.71 0.80 -0.22
C LYS A 151 5.56 2.28 0.07
N MET A 152 6.59 3.08 -0.22
CA MET A 152 6.49 4.53 -0.12
C MET A 152 5.44 5.07 -1.08
N GLN A 153 5.43 4.60 -2.31
CA GLN A 153 4.45 5.01 -3.32
C GLN A 153 3.01 4.63 -2.90
N ILE A 154 2.81 3.42 -2.37
CA ILE A 154 1.51 3.00 -1.81
C ILE A 154 1.08 3.95 -0.69
N ALA A 155 1.98 4.28 0.24
CA ALA A 155 1.65 5.15 1.37
C ALA A 155 1.26 6.56 0.92
N GLU A 156 1.97 7.12 -0.07
CA GLU A 156 1.67 8.43 -0.64
C GLU A 156 0.35 8.44 -1.43
N THR A 157 0.10 7.41 -2.24
CA THR A 157 -1.16 7.28 -2.96
C THR A 157 -2.34 7.11 -2.00
N LEU A 158 -2.18 6.28 -0.97
CA LEU A 158 -3.19 6.12 0.08
C LEU A 158 -3.44 7.43 0.83
N ARG A 159 -2.41 8.22 1.11
CA ARG A 159 -2.57 9.57 1.68
C ARG A 159 -3.51 10.41 0.84
N GLU A 160 -3.32 10.47 -0.47
CA GLU A 160 -4.16 11.27 -1.35
C GLU A 160 -5.61 10.76 -1.38
N MET A 161 -5.80 9.44 -1.41
CA MET A 161 -7.14 8.83 -1.33
C MET A 161 -7.86 9.21 -0.03
N LEU A 162 -7.20 9.07 1.11
CA LEU A 162 -7.78 9.39 2.41
C LEU A 162 -7.98 10.90 2.61
N ARG A 163 -7.13 11.73 2.03
CA ARG A 163 -7.32 13.19 2.00
C ARG A 163 -8.53 13.60 1.17
N SER A 164 -8.80 12.92 0.07
CA SER A 164 -9.96 13.21 -0.78
C SER A 164 -11.29 13.04 -0.03
N VAL A 165 -11.32 12.18 0.98
CA VAL A 165 -12.49 12.00 1.85
C VAL A 165 -12.46 12.91 3.09
N GLY A 166 -11.43 13.73 3.24
CA GLY A 166 -11.32 14.79 4.25
C GLY A 166 -10.49 14.43 5.48
N LEU A 167 -9.71 13.36 5.46
CA LEU A 167 -8.78 13.04 6.55
C LEU A 167 -7.49 13.86 6.44
N ASP A 168 -6.95 14.29 7.57
CA ASP A 168 -5.62 14.90 7.63
C ASP A 168 -4.58 13.79 7.80
N VAL A 169 -3.86 13.47 6.72
CA VAL A 169 -2.99 12.29 6.65
C VAL A 169 -1.53 12.67 6.55
N THR A 170 -0.73 12.11 7.45
CA THR A 170 0.73 12.23 7.46
C THR A 170 1.37 10.89 7.09
N VAL A 171 2.36 10.91 6.18
CA VAL A 171 3.20 9.74 5.88
C VAL A 171 4.54 9.92 6.57
N THR A 172 4.90 8.96 7.41
CA THR A 172 6.18 8.92 8.13
C THR A 172 7.03 7.77 7.60
N GLY A 173 7.96 8.10 6.71
CA GLY A 173 8.95 7.16 6.17
C GLY A 173 10.17 7.05 7.08
N VAL A 174 10.50 5.84 7.53
CA VAL A 174 11.66 5.56 8.39
C VAL A 174 12.47 4.38 7.86
N PRO A 175 13.78 4.25 8.18
CA PRO A 175 14.57 3.08 7.86
C PRO A 175 14.00 1.80 8.46
N PHE A 176 14.25 0.65 7.82
CA PHE A 176 13.66 -0.63 8.20
C PHE A 176 13.86 -1.00 9.67
N ALA A 177 15.03 -0.76 10.24
CA ALA A 177 15.32 -1.06 11.65
C ALA A 177 14.43 -0.24 12.60
N GLU A 178 14.22 1.04 12.31
CA GLU A 178 13.32 1.91 13.07
C GLU A 178 11.85 1.49 12.87
N TYR A 179 11.47 1.19 11.61
CA TYR A 179 10.14 0.66 11.29
C TYR A 179 9.81 -0.58 12.12
N GLN A 180 10.71 -1.57 12.18
CA GLN A 180 10.51 -2.78 12.98
C GLN A 180 10.32 -2.46 14.48
N THR A 181 11.13 -1.56 15.02
CA THR A 181 11.04 -1.14 16.43
C THR A 181 9.67 -0.50 16.71
N ARG A 182 9.26 0.49 15.91
CA ARG A 182 7.99 1.18 16.09
C ARG A 182 6.78 0.23 15.97
N VAL A 183 6.81 -0.69 15.00
CA VAL A 183 5.74 -1.69 14.83
C VAL A 183 5.66 -2.62 16.03
N THR A 184 6.80 -3.11 16.53
CA THR A 184 6.86 -3.99 17.72
C THR A 184 6.35 -3.28 18.97
N GLU A 185 6.67 -2.02 19.13
CA GLU A 185 6.24 -1.17 20.26
C GLU A 185 4.87 -0.51 20.07
N ARG A 186 4.18 -0.79 18.93
CA ARG A 186 2.89 -0.19 18.56
C ARG A 186 2.90 1.34 18.51
N GLN A 187 4.01 1.93 18.07
CA GLN A 187 4.20 3.39 17.93
C GLN A 187 3.83 3.87 16.49
N TYR A 188 2.62 3.56 16.07
CA TYR A 188 2.09 3.97 14.76
C TYR A 188 0.59 4.22 14.82
#